data_9c0b6d5503f38cd11eaf2c5457212e50
#
_entry.id   9c0b6d5503f38cd11eaf2c5457212e50
#
_cell.length_a   1.000
_cell.length_b   1.000
_cell.length_c   1.000
_cell.angle_alpha   90.00
_cell.angle_beta   90.00
_cell.angle_gamma   90.00
#
_symmetry.space_group_name_H-M   'P 1'
#
loop_
_entity.id
_entity.type
_entity.pdbx_description
1 polymer ?
#
loop_
_entity_poly.entity_id
_entity_poly.type
_entity_poly.pdbx_seq_one_letter_code
_entity_poly.pdbx_strand_id
1 'polypeptide(L)'
;IYLVEGYMDVIGLSKNKVDNVVANLGTSLTTRQILTLNQFFQHIIVCFDGDESGYKAALRAAENSIIELRPEKEISFLFLPDNHDPDSFVNEKGKDFFEDFSKSNSVPIHKFIFNHYSISMDDNPSSRAIFEKKLRAISSTIKDEFIRKYVLEYFLEKVSELTPNTNFKYKKNYSKTAKSLKSTQNYYNETKSLKAIDIKEFSFLYIILSK
;
A
#
# COMPACT_ATOMS: atom_id res chain seq x y z
N ILE A 1 15.38 4.07 -17.27
CA ILE A 1 15.52 2.87 -18.10
C ILE A 1 14.17 2.19 -18.24
N TYR A 2 13.90 1.61 -19.42
CA TYR A 2 12.75 0.74 -19.66
C TYR A 2 13.13 -0.71 -19.37
N LEU A 3 12.25 -1.41 -18.69
CA LEU A 3 12.34 -2.84 -18.43
C LEU A 3 11.18 -3.53 -19.15
N VAL A 4 11.48 -4.41 -20.09
CA VAL A 4 10.50 -5.15 -20.90
C VAL A 4 10.57 -6.65 -20.60
N GLU A 5 9.61 -7.45 -21.08
CA GLU A 5 9.56 -8.88 -20.78
C GLU A 5 10.56 -9.68 -21.64
N GLY A 6 10.62 -9.38 -22.92
CA GLY A 6 11.35 -10.18 -23.89
C GLY A 6 12.55 -9.49 -24.53
N TYR A 7 13.48 -10.29 -25.03
CA TYR A 7 14.62 -9.77 -25.80
C TYR A 7 14.20 -9.23 -27.18
N MET A 8 13.07 -9.67 -27.73
CA MET A 8 12.55 -9.14 -28.99
C MET A 8 12.11 -7.69 -28.82
N ASP A 9 11.50 -7.36 -27.69
CA ASP A 9 11.12 -5.98 -27.35
C ASP A 9 12.34 -5.07 -27.25
N VAL A 10 13.44 -5.58 -26.65
CA VAL A 10 14.71 -4.83 -26.60
C VAL A 10 15.23 -4.56 -28.01
N ILE A 11 15.21 -5.56 -28.90
CA ILE A 11 15.68 -5.41 -30.29
C ILE A 11 14.79 -4.41 -31.03
N GLY A 12 13.45 -4.52 -30.90
CA GLY A 12 12.49 -3.63 -31.54
C GLY A 12 12.63 -2.18 -31.09
N LEU A 13 12.74 -1.96 -29.77
CA LEU A 13 12.96 -0.63 -29.20
C LEU A 13 14.31 -0.04 -29.63
N SER A 14 15.39 -0.82 -29.56
CA SER A 14 16.73 -0.36 -29.98
C SER A 14 16.81 -0.06 -31.47
N LYS A 15 16.17 -0.88 -32.32
CA LYS A 15 16.06 -0.62 -33.79
C LYS A 15 15.39 0.75 -34.04
N ASN A 16 14.46 1.14 -33.20
CA ASN A 16 13.79 2.44 -33.25
C ASN A 16 14.53 3.52 -32.41
N LYS A 17 15.79 3.29 -32.04
CA LYS A 17 16.66 4.23 -31.30
C LYS A 17 16.22 4.51 -29.87
N VAL A 18 15.46 3.63 -29.25
CA VAL A 18 15.19 3.62 -27.80
C VAL A 18 16.20 2.65 -27.18
N ASP A 19 17.39 3.16 -26.83
CA ASP A 19 18.54 2.32 -26.43
C ASP A 19 18.62 2.07 -24.91
N ASN A 20 17.87 2.83 -24.10
CA ASN A 20 17.82 2.69 -22.66
C ASN A 20 16.81 1.62 -22.22
N VAL A 21 16.95 0.41 -22.72
CA VAL A 21 16.04 -0.70 -22.48
C VAL A 21 16.81 -1.97 -22.12
N VAL A 22 16.21 -2.76 -21.20
CA VAL A 22 16.70 -4.10 -20.80
C VAL A 22 15.52 -5.07 -20.68
N ALA A 23 15.79 -6.36 -20.84
CA ALA A 23 14.76 -7.39 -20.71
C ALA A 23 14.89 -8.18 -19.41
N ASN A 24 13.73 -8.55 -18.85
CA ASN A 24 13.60 -9.49 -17.74
C ASN A 24 13.26 -10.89 -18.29
N LEU A 25 14.24 -11.55 -18.89
CA LEU A 25 14.05 -12.77 -19.66
C LEU A 25 13.34 -13.89 -18.89
N GLY A 26 12.09 -14.19 -19.29
CA GLY A 26 11.38 -15.44 -19.01
C GLY A 26 10.96 -15.69 -17.56
N THR A 27 11.10 -14.72 -16.65
CA THR A 27 10.75 -14.87 -15.23
C THR A 27 10.01 -13.64 -14.70
N SER A 28 9.25 -13.81 -13.62
CA SER A 28 8.72 -12.66 -12.87
C SER A 28 9.86 -11.79 -12.33
N LEU A 29 9.69 -10.48 -12.37
CA LEU A 29 10.68 -9.54 -11.84
C LEU A 29 10.95 -9.83 -10.35
N THR A 30 12.22 -10.13 -10.06
CA THR A 30 12.65 -10.50 -8.71
C THR A 30 13.24 -9.31 -7.96
N THR A 31 13.18 -9.36 -6.64
CA THR A 31 13.82 -8.39 -5.74
C THR A 31 15.31 -8.19 -6.05
N ARG A 32 16.03 -9.29 -6.42
CA ARG A 32 17.45 -9.22 -6.78
C ARG A 32 17.70 -8.41 -8.04
N GLN A 33 16.85 -8.57 -9.05
CA GLN A 33 16.96 -7.80 -10.30
C GLN A 33 16.68 -6.32 -10.05
N ILE A 34 15.66 -5.99 -9.26
CA ILE A 34 15.39 -4.61 -8.84
C ILE A 34 16.58 -4.00 -8.09
N LEU A 35 17.19 -4.72 -7.16
CA LEU A 35 18.38 -4.24 -6.45
C LEU A 35 19.53 -3.97 -7.42
N THR A 36 19.73 -4.83 -8.41
CA THR A 36 20.77 -4.63 -9.45
C THR A 36 20.47 -3.39 -10.29
N LEU A 37 19.23 -3.24 -10.77
CA LEU A 37 18.83 -2.08 -11.57
C LEU A 37 18.95 -0.77 -10.76
N ASN A 38 18.58 -0.80 -9.49
CA ASN A 38 18.71 0.34 -8.59
C ASN A 38 20.15 0.82 -8.35
N GLN A 39 21.17 -0.01 -8.61
CA GLN A 39 22.57 0.43 -8.54
C GLN A 39 22.91 1.40 -9.68
N PHE A 40 22.29 1.25 -10.84
CA PHE A 40 22.65 1.98 -12.05
C PHE A 40 21.63 3.05 -12.44
N PHE A 41 20.36 2.87 -12.09
CA PHE A 41 19.27 3.72 -12.57
C PHE A 41 18.47 4.33 -11.42
N GLN A 42 18.02 5.58 -11.59
CA GLN A 42 17.13 6.26 -10.65
C GLN A 42 15.66 6.01 -10.99
N HIS A 43 15.35 5.93 -12.30
CA HIS A 43 13.99 5.73 -12.78
C HIS A 43 13.91 4.45 -13.60
N ILE A 44 13.06 3.54 -13.19
CA ILE A 44 12.79 2.26 -13.86
C ILE A 44 11.32 2.26 -14.26
N ILE A 45 11.06 2.16 -15.56
CA ILE A 45 9.71 2.02 -16.11
C ILE A 45 9.57 0.59 -16.60
N VAL A 46 8.70 -0.17 -15.95
CA VAL A 46 8.43 -1.56 -16.33
C VAL A 46 7.26 -1.56 -17.31
N CYS A 47 7.53 -2.00 -18.54
CA CYS A 47 6.54 -2.04 -19.63
C CYS A 47 5.91 -3.43 -19.68
N PHE A 48 4.59 -3.46 -19.74
CA PHE A 48 3.79 -4.67 -19.87
C PHE A 48 2.86 -4.58 -21.08
N ASP A 49 2.57 -5.73 -21.64
CA ASP A 49 1.55 -5.86 -22.67
C ASP A 49 0.20 -5.42 -22.14
N GLY A 50 -0.65 -4.89 -23.02
CA GLY A 50 -1.97 -4.35 -22.67
C GLY A 50 -3.03 -5.43 -22.45
N ASP A 51 -2.67 -6.60 -21.91
CA ASP A 51 -3.57 -7.71 -21.69
C ASP A 51 -3.70 -8.10 -20.20
N GLU A 52 -4.60 -9.05 -19.90
CA GLU A 52 -4.82 -9.53 -18.53
C GLU A 52 -3.59 -10.25 -17.96
N SER A 53 -2.80 -10.90 -18.80
CA SER A 53 -1.55 -11.59 -18.39
C SER A 53 -0.49 -10.60 -17.96
N GLY A 54 -0.28 -9.54 -18.77
CA GLY A 54 0.62 -8.42 -18.44
C GLY A 54 0.21 -7.71 -17.16
N TYR A 55 -1.10 -7.49 -16.94
CA TYR A 55 -1.58 -6.91 -15.70
C TYR A 55 -1.28 -7.77 -14.46
N LYS A 56 -1.47 -9.10 -14.55
CA LYS A 56 -1.13 -10.04 -13.47
C LYS A 56 0.37 -10.10 -13.21
N ALA A 57 1.18 -10.03 -14.28
CA ALA A 57 2.63 -9.97 -14.17
C ALA A 57 3.09 -8.67 -13.50
N ALA A 58 2.48 -7.53 -13.87
CA ALA A 58 2.72 -6.23 -13.26
C ALA A 58 2.42 -6.22 -11.75
N LEU A 59 1.32 -6.84 -11.33
CA LEU A 59 0.96 -6.92 -9.92
C LEU A 59 2.02 -7.68 -9.11
N ARG A 60 2.45 -8.84 -9.60
CA ARG A 60 3.54 -9.62 -8.96
C ARG A 60 4.85 -8.82 -8.91
N ALA A 61 5.17 -8.14 -10.02
CA ALA A 61 6.33 -7.27 -10.09
C ALA A 61 6.26 -6.13 -9.08
N ALA A 62 5.08 -5.50 -8.91
CA ALA A 62 4.85 -4.44 -7.95
C ALA A 62 5.03 -4.93 -6.50
N GLU A 63 4.43 -6.06 -6.14
CA GLU A 63 4.54 -6.64 -4.79
C GLU A 63 5.99 -7.01 -4.44
N ASN A 64 6.77 -7.49 -5.41
CA ASN A 64 8.19 -7.81 -5.21
C ASN A 64 9.08 -6.56 -5.14
N SER A 65 8.74 -5.53 -5.92
CA SER A 65 9.58 -4.33 -6.09
C SER A 65 9.37 -3.29 -4.99
N ILE A 66 8.16 -3.20 -4.44
CA ILE A 66 7.83 -2.20 -3.41
C ILE A 66 8.71 -2.35 -2.16
N ILE A 67 9.19 -3.56 -1.88
CA ILE A 67 10.05 -3.89 -0.74
C ILE A 67 11.38 -3.10 -0.80
N GLU A 68 11.89 -2.86 -2.00
CA GLU A 68 13.19 -2.22 -2.27
C GLU A 68 13.07 -0.76 -2.69
N LEU A 69 11.91 -0.14 -2.49
CA LEU A 69 11.76 1.30 -2.71
C LEU A 69 12.69 2.11 -1.82
N ARG A 70 13.26 3.18 -2.39
CA ARG A 70 14.16 4.12 -1.72
C ARG A 70 13.83 5.55 -2.15
N PRO A 71 14.17 6.58 -1.36
CA PRO A 71 13.83 7.98 -1.66
C PRO A 71 14.29 8.46 -3.04
N GLU A 72 15.41 7.96 -3.53
CA GLU A 72 16.05 8.41 -4.77
C GLU A 72 15.74 7.50 -5.97
N LYS A 73 14.87 6.49 -5.77
CA LYS A 73 14.57 5.47 -6.78
C LYS A 73 13.08 5.42 -7.06
N GLU A 74 12.74 5.60 -8.32
CA GLU A 74 11.36 5.55 -8.78
C GLU A 74 11.13 4.30 -9.65
N ILE A 75 10.07 3.57 -9.35
CA ILE A 75 9.60 2.43 -10.15
C ILE A 75 8.18 2.75 -10.59
N SER A 76 7.96 2.74 -11.89
CA SER A 76 6.66 2.99 -12.50
C SER A 76 6.30 1.86 -13.46
N PHE A 77 5.01 1.68 -13.67
CA PHE A 77 4.45 0.66 -14.57
C PHE A 77 3.81 1.35 -15.76
N LEU A 78 4.13 0.85 -16.95
CA LEU A 78 3.56 1.29 -18.21
C LEU A 78 2.80 0.13 -18.82
N PHE A 79 1.51 0.34 -19.09
CA PHE A 79 0.67 -0.60 -19.83
C PHE A 79 0.48 -0.05 -21.22
N LEU A 80 0.81 -0.84 -22.21
CA LEU A 80 0.57 -0.47 -23.60
C LEU A 80 -0.90 -0.65 -23.95
N PRO A 81 -1.39 0.03 -25.00
CA PRO A 81 -2.76 -0.18 -25.48
C PRO A 81 -2.99 -1.64 -25.90
N ASP A 82 -4.27 -2.06 -25.89
CA ASP A 82 -4.69 -3.40 -26.25
C ASP A 82 -4.05 -3.87 -27.57
N ASN A 83 -3.56 -5.11 -27.57
CA ASN A 83 -2.90 -5.80 -28.69
C ASN A 83 -1.50 -5.26 -29.08
N HIS A 84 -0.90 -4.41 -28.25
CA HIS A 84 0.48 -3.99 -28.49
C HIS A 84 1.41 -4.57 -27.42
N ASP A 85 2.56 -5.08 -27.90
CA ASP A 85 3.79 -5.24 -27.16
C ASP A 85 4.73 -4.06 -27.43
N PRO A 86 5.85 -3.89 -26.71
CA PRO A 86 6.78 -2.78 -26.90
C PRO A 86 7.35 -2.68 -28.31
N ASP A 87 7.63 -3.82 -28.97
CA ASP A 87 8.18 -3.86 -30.33
C ASP A 87 7.13 -3.34 -31.34
N SER A 88 5.92 -3.89 -31.32
CA SER A 88 4.85 -3.48 -32.25
C SER A 88 4.44 -2.02 -32.05
N PHE A 89 4.35 -1.57 -30.79
CA PHE A 89 3.97 -0.21 -30.48
C PHE A 89 4.96 0.83 -30.98
N VAL A 90 6.27 0.60 -30.74
CA VAL A 90 7.29 1.54 -31.21
C VAL A 90 7.45 1.49 -32.74
N ASN A 91 7.28 0.33 -33.37
CA ASN A 91 7.32 0.20 -34.84
C ASN A 91 6.16 0.97 -35.51
N GLU A 92 4.96 0.98 -34.91
CA GLU A 92 3.81 1.68 -35.45
C GLU A 92 3.85 3.20 -35.17
N LYS A 93 4.19 3.60 -33.95
CA LYS A 93 4.06 4.98 -33.48
C LYS A 93 5.35 5.80 -33.54
N GLY A 94 6.49 5.13 -33.57
CA GLY A 94 7.81 5.75 -33.54
C GLY A 94 8.29 6.09 -32.12
N LYS A 95 9.60 6.42 -32.03
CA LYS A 95 10.30 6.70 -30.80
C LYS A 95 9.67 7.84 -29.98
N ASP A 96 9.50 9.00 -30.62
CA ASP A 96 9.07 10.21 -29.90
C ASP A 96 7.70 10.01 -29.27
N PHE A 97 6.78 9.35 -29.98
CA PHE A 97 5.48 9.01 -29.43
C PHE A 97 5.57 8.02 -28.27
N PHE A 98 6.41 6.98 -28.39
CA PHE A 98 6.63 6.01 -27.32
C PHE A 98 7.14 6.68 -26.03
N GLU A 99 8.13 7.58 -26.17
CA GLU A 99 8.69 8.29 -25.00
C GLU A 99 7.67 9.25 -24.37
N ASP A 100 6.89 9.98 -25.16
CA ASP A 100 5.87 10.89 -24.64
C ASP A 100 4.69 10.13 -24.03
N PHE A 101 4.28 9.02 -24.65
CA PHE A 101 3.28 8.11 -24.10
C PHE A 101 3.75 7.54 -22.76
N SER A 102 4.99 7.09 -22.70
CA SER A 102 5.61 6.56 -21.50
C SER A 102 5.63 7.57 -20.35
N LYS A 103 6.03 8.83 -20.61
CA LYS A 103 6.03 9.90 -19.60
C LYS A 103 4.63 10.22 -19.07
N SER A 104 3.63 10.17 -19.96
CA SER A 104 2.25 10.59 -19.63
C SER A 104 1.44 9.48 -18.97
N ASN A 105 1.72 8.20 -19.25
CA ASN A 105 0.89 7.08 -18.87
C ASN A 105 1.57 6.12 -17.88
N SER A 106 2.85 6.31 -17.54
CA SER A 106 3.48 5.49 -16.51
C SER A 106 2.89 5.79 -15.13
N VAL A 107 2.57 4.74 -14.40
CA VAL A 107 1.93 4.81 -13.08
C VAL A 107 2.94 4.43 -12.01
N PRO A 108 3.26 5.31 -11.05
CA PRO A 108 4.14 4.98 -9.93
C PRO A 108 3.65 3.76 -9.15
N ILE A 109 4.56 2.92 -8.68
CA ILE A 109 4.26 1.64 -8.04
C ILE A 109 3.26 1.73 -6.90
N HIS A 110 3.36 2.73 -6.02
CA HIS A 110 2.44 2.92 -4.91
C HIS A 110 1.02 3.25 -5.41
N LYS A 111 0.90 4.06 -6.44
CA LYS A 111 -0.38 4.40 -7.08
C LYS A 111 -0.99 3.18 -7.78
N PHE A 112 -0.18 2.39 -8.47
CA PHE A 112 -0.63 1.16 -9.11
C PHE A 112 -1.19 0.16 -8.09
N ILE A 113 -0.46 -0.10 -7.01
CA ILE A 113 -0.90 -0.99 -5.92
C ILE A 113 -2.21 -0.49 -5.30
N PHE A 114 -2.30 0.80 -4.99
CA PHE A 114 -3.52 1.37 -4.45
C PHE A 114 -4.71 1.15 -5.39
N ASN A 115 -4.56 1.51 -6.66
CA ASN A 115 -5.60 1.37 -7.67
C ASN A 115 -6.08 -0.08 -7.80
N HIS A 116 -5.14 -1.04 -7.84
CA HIS A 116 -5.47 -2.45 -7.94
C HIS A 116 -6.36 -2.93 -6.79
N TYR A 117 -5.95 -2.67 -5.56
CA TYR A 117 -6.69 -3.14 -4.39
C TYR A 117 -7.96 -2.35 -4.10
N SER A 118 -8.09 -1.12 -4.61
CA SER A 118 -9.30 -0.32 -4.47
C SER A 118 -10.47 -0.84 -5.31
N ILE A 119 -10.21 -1.57 -6.40
CA ILE A 119 -11.25 -2.12 -7.29
C ILE A 119 -12.20 -3.08 -6.53
N SER A 120 -11.67 -3.83 -5.57
CA SER A 120 -12.43 -4.81 -4.79
C SER A 120 -13.06 -4.22 -3.52
N MET A 121 -12.97 -2.92 -3.34
CA MET A 121 -13.51 -2.25 -2.15
C MET A 121 -14.96 -1.86 -2.35
N ASP A 122 -15.84 -2.45 -1.53
CA ASP A 122 -17.24 -2.06 -1.43
C ASP A 122 -17.43 -0.91 -0.43
N ASP A 123 -18.57 -0.24 -0.50
CA ASP A 123 -18.95 0.84 0.44
C ASP A 123 -19.34 0.34 1.84
N ASN A 124 -18.82 -0.81 2.23
CA ASN A 124 -19.04 -1.48 3.50
C ASN A 124 -17.86 -1.20 4.46
N PRO A 125 -18.11 -0.85 5.73
CA PRO A 125 -17.06 -0.63 6.72
C PRO A 125 -16.09 -1.80 6.89
N SER A 126 -16.57 -3.06 6.80
CA SER A 126 -15.73 -4.25 6.88
C SER A 126 -14.79 -4.37 5.68
N SER A 127 -15.29 -4.14 4.45
CA SER A 127 -14.49 -4.13 3.23
C SER A 127 -13.40 -3.07 3.29
N ARG A 128 -13.74 -1.86 3.75
CA ARG A 128 -12.77 -0.76 3.97
C ARG A 128 -11.68 -1.14 4.98
N ALA A 129 -12.06 -1.75 6.10
CA ALA A 129 -11.11 -2.19 7.12
C ALA A 129 -10.15 -3.26 6.58
N ILE A 130 -10.64 -4.21 5.77
CA ILE A 130 -9.82 -5.22 5.09
C ILE A 130 -8.86 -4.57 4.11
N PHE A 131 -9.36 -3.64 3.29
CA PHE A 131 -8.55 -2.89 2.33
C PHE A 131 -7.43 -2.09 3.02
N GLU A 132 -7.77 -1.30 4.04
CA GLU A 132 -6.77 -0.55 4.81
C GLU A 132 -5.74 -1.47 5.48
N LYS A 133 -6.19 -2.60 6.05
CA LYS A 133 -5.29 -3.60 6.62
C LYS A 133 -4.31 -4.16 5.58
N LYS A 134 -4.77 -4.42 4.35
CA LYS A 134 -3.92 -4.89 3.24
C LYS A 134 -2.88 -3.84 2.87
N LEU A 135 -3.26 -2.58 2.73
CA LEU A 135 -2.34 -1.48 2.40
C LEU A 135 -1.28 -1.27 3.49
N ARG A 136 -1.68 -1.34 4.77
CA ARG A 136 -0.74 -1.29 5.91
C ARG A 136 0.23 -2.46 5.90
N ALA A 137 -0.24 -3.68 5.59
CA ALA A 137 0.60 -4.85 5.47
C ALA A 137 1.63 -4.69 4.35
N ILE A 138 1.21 -4.22 3.16
CA ILE A 138 2.11 -3.95 2.03
C ILE A 138 3.13 -2.87 2.41
N SER A 139 2.70 -1.75 2.99
CA SER A 139 3.62 -0.69 3.42
C SER A 139 4.66 -1.20 4.41
N SER A 140 4.28 -2.10 5.32
CA SER A 140 5.21 -2.65 6.33
C SER A 140 6.33 -3.49 5.74
N THR A 141 6.20 -3.99 4.51
CA THR A 141 7.26 -4.75 3.83
C THR A 141 8.39 -3.87 3.29
N ILE A 142 8.16 -2.57 3.13
CA ILE A 142 9.15 -1.61 2.61
C ILE A 142 10.30 -1.51 3.61
N LYS A 143 11.53 -1.74 3.14
CA LYS A 143 12.73 -1.76 3.99
C LYS A 143 13.11 -0.37 4.49
N ASP A 144 13.08 0.62 3.59
CA ASP A 144 13.38 2.02 3.95
C ASP A 144 12.26 2.62 4.81
N GLU A 145 12.62 3.12 5.99
CA GLU A 145 11.64 3.63 6.95
C GLU A 145 10.98 4.95 6.53
N PHE A 146 11.72 5.81 5.79
CA PHE A 146 11.18 7.09 5.32
C PHE A 146 10.16 6.85 4.22
N ILE A 147 10.53 6.07 3.19
CA ILE A 147 9.59 5.70 2.12
C ILE A 147 8.40 4.95 2.68
N ARG A 148 8.60 3.99 3.58
CA ARG A 148 7.52 3.26 4.24
C ARG A 148 6.52 4.21 4.90
N LYS A 149 7.00 5.22 5.63
CA LYS A 149 6.16 6.23 6.27
C LYS A 149 5.32 6.98 5.24
N TYR A 150 5.95 7.55 4.21
CA TYR A 150 5.25 8.37 3.23
C TYR A 150 4.32 7.58 2.30
N VAL A 151 4.67 6.33 1.94
CA VAL A 151 3.77 5.44 1.21
C VAL A 151 2.54 5.09 2.05
N LEU A 152 2.72 4.83 3.34
CA LEU A 152 1.59 4.59 4.25
C LEU A 152 0.71 5.83 4.39
N GLU A 153 1.28 7.02 4.57
CA GLU A 153 0.53 8.29 4.63
C GLU A 153 -0.28 8.49 3.34
N TYR A 154 0.34 8.31 2.16
CA TYR A 154 -0.35 8.36 0.88
C TYR A 154 -1.56 7.40 0.81
N PHE A 155 -1.37 6.14 1.23
CA PHE A 155 -2.45 5.17 1.21
C PHE A 155 -3.60 5.57 2.13
N LEU A 156 -3.30 6.03 3.34
CA LEU A 156 -4.33 6.43 4.31
C LEU A 156 -5.09 7.69 3.87
N GLU A 157 -4.40 8.65 3.28
CA GLU A 157 -5.01 9.83 2.69
C GLU A 157 -5.99 9.43 1.58
N LYS A 158 -5.56 8.58 0.65
CA LYS A 158 -6.41 8.08 -0.43
C LYS A 158 -7.60 7.24 0.06
N VAL A 159 -7.42 6.42 1.09
CA VAL A 159 -8.55 5.72 1.74
C VAL A 159 -9.53 6.71 2.34
N SER A 160 -9.06 7.79 2.95
CA SER A 160 -9.93 8.82 3.52
C SER A 160 -10.72 9.60 2.46
N GLU A 161 -10.14 9.83 1.28
CA GLU A 161 -10.81 10.47 0.15
C GLU A 161 -11.96 9.61 -0.40
N LEU A 162 -11.80 8.29 -0.42
CA LEU A 162 -12.84 7.35 -0.83
C LEU A 162 -13.98 7.22 0.21
N THR A 163 -13.76 7.74 1.42
CA THR A 163 -14.76 7.69 2.48
C THR A 163 -15.61 8.94 2.40
N PRO A 164 -16.95 8.87 2.23
CA PRO A 164 -17.80 10.05 2.34
C PRO A 164 -17.52 10.72 3.68
N ASN A 165 -17.28 12.02 3.63
CA ASN A 165 -16.93 12.83 4.78
C ASN A 165 -18.15 12.88 5.73
N THR A 166 -18.44 11.78 6.40
CA THR A 166 -19.27 11.82 7.58
C THR A 166 -18.43 12.54 8.61
N ASN A 167 -18.66 13.84 8.73
CA ASN A 167 -18.23 14.65 9.86
C ASN A 167 -18.90 14.13 11.14
N PHE A 168 -18.74 12.85 11.46
CA PHE A 168 -18.81 12.37 12.81
C PHE A 168 -17.59 12.94 13.53
N LYS A 169 -17.66 14.26 13.82
CA LYS A 169 -17.01 14.74 15.01
C LYS A 169 -17.57 13.87 16.12
N TYR A 170 -16.86 12.80 16.46
CA TYR A 170 -16.95 12.26 17.81
C TYR A 170 -16.55 13.46 18.69
N LYS A 171 -17.53 14.30 19.02
CA LYS A 171 -17.42 15.03 20.26
C LYS A 171 -17.16 13.92 21.27
N LYS A 172 -15.91 13.80 21.74
CA LYS A 172 -15.67 13.24 23.05
C LYS A 172 -16.47 14.15 23.99
N ASN A 173 -17.77 13.92 24.05
CA ASN A 173 -18.51 14.23 25.23
C ASN A 173 -17.89 13.29 26.28
N TYR A 174 -16.78 13.74 26.85
CA TYR A 174 -16.56 13.47 28.25
C TYR A 174 -17.80 14.07 28.90
N SER A 175 -18.85 13.27 29.01
CA SER A 175 -19.91 13.56 29.92
C SER A 175 -19.19 13.90 31.21
N LYS A 176 -19.25 15.16 31.61
CA LYS A 176 -18.85 15.56 32.94
C LYS A 176 -19.39 14.46 33.80
N THR A 177 -18.50 13.70 34.41
CA THR A 177 -18.71 12.53 35.25
C THR A 177 -20.14 12.48 35.72
N ALA A 178 -20.90 11.47 35.29
CA ALA A 178 -22.20 11.21 35.90
C ALA A 178 -21.93 11.28 37.39
N LYS A 179 -22.63 12.20 38.08
CA LYS A 179 -22.46 12.34 39.53
C LYS A 179 -22.69 10.96 40.09
N SER A 180 -21.62 10.33 40.61
CA SER A 180 -21.73 9.00 41.19
C SER A 180 -22.87 9.05 42.18
N LEU A 181 -23.73 8.04 42.18
CA LEU A 181 -24.83 7.93 43.13
C LEU A 181 -24.24 8.13 44.52
N LYS A 182 -24.95 8.85 45.40
CA LYS A 182 -24.50 9.15 46.79
C LYS A 182 -24.04 7.87 47.49
N SER A 183 -24.71 6.75 47.25
CA SER A 183 -24.33 5.41 47.73
C SER A 183 -22.95 4.98 47.26
N THR A 184 -22.57 5.21 45.99
CA THR A 184 -21.25 4.87 45.44
C THR A 184 -20.14 5.76 46.00
N GLN A 185 -20.45 7.04 46.26
CA GLN A 185 -19.51 7.96 46.93
C GLN A 185 -19.26 7.58 48.39
N ASN A 186 -20.31 7.20 49.12
CA ASN A 186 -20.18 6.73 50.48
C ASN A 186 -19.35 5.44 50.54
N TYR A 187 -19.63 4.46 49.66
CA TYR A 187 -18.88 3.23 49.58
C TYR A 187 -17.39 3.46 49.24
N TYR A 188 -17.10 4.37 48.29
CA TYR A 188 -15.72 4.76 47.99
C TYR A 188 -14.97 5.40 49.14
N ASN A 189 -15.69 6.24 49.94
CA ASN A 189 -15.07 6.88 51.09
C ASN A 189 -14.84 5.92 52.25
N GLU A 190 -15.72 4.93 52.42
CA GLU A 190 -15.56 3.86 53.42
C GLU A 190 -14.41 2.91 53.09
N THR A 191 -14.25 2.56 51.76
CA THR A 191 -13.17 1.66 51.34
C THR A 191 -11.83 2.33 51.21
N LYS A 192 -11.77 3.67 51.13
CA LYS A 192 -10.51 4.43 51.00
C LYS A 192 -9.59 4.30 52.20
N SER A 193 -10.11 3.93 53.35
CA SER A 193 -9.36 3.72 54.61
C SER A 193 -8.87 2.28 54.79
N LEU A 194 -9.36 1.33 53.95
CA LEU A 194 -8.99 -0.08 54.03
C LEU A 194 -7.64 -0.34 53.35
N LYS A 195 -6.76 -1.07 53.99
CA LYS A 195 -5.51 -1.53 53.37
C LYS A 195 -5.81 -2.58 52.28
N ALA A 196 -4.94 -2.72 51.27
CA ALA A 196 -5.12 -3.67 50.17
C ALA A 196 -5.31 -5.13 50.61
N ILE A 197 -4.84 -5.49 51.79
CA ILE A 197 -5.03 -6.80 52.44
C ILE A 197 -6.49 -6.98 52.86
N ASP A 198 -7.07 -5.97 53.53
CA ASP A 198 -8.45 -6.01 54.02
C ASP A 198 -9.45 -6.16 52.91
N ILE A 199 -9.21 -5.50 51.77
CA ILE A 199 -10.05 -5.62 50.53
C ILE A 199 -10.04 -7.03 49.97
N LYS A 200 -8.88 -7.72 50.00
CA LYS A 200 -8.77 -9.10 49.54
C LYS A 200 -9.50 -10.08 50.47
N GLU A 201 -9.41 -9.88 51.78
CA GLU A 201 -10.11 -10.71 52.75
C GLU A 201 -11.64 -10.55 52.63
N PHE A 202 -12.15 -9.33 52.51
CA PHE A 202 -13.59 -9.07 52.26
C PHE A 202 -14.05 -9.70 50.95
N SER A 203 -13.25 -9.66 49.86
CA SER A 203 -13.62 -10.29 48.59
C SER A 203 -13.67 -11.82 48.71
N PHE A 204 -12.80 -12.46 49.51
CA PHE A 204 -12.84 -13.89 49.79
C PHE A 204 -14.07 -14.30 50.63
N LEU A 205 -14.41 -13.53 51.64
CA LEU A 205 -15.58 -13.74 52.47
C LEU A 205 -16.88 -13.60 51.65
N TYR A 206 -16.98 -12.63 50.74
CA TYR A 206 -18.15 -12.47 49.88
C TYR A 206 -18.35 -13.66 48.95
N ILE A 207 -17.26 -14.22 48.36
CA ILE A 207 -17.33 -15.39 47.50
C ILE A 207 -17.76 -16.65 48.29
N ILE A 208 -17.38 -16.78 49.56
CA ILE A 208 -17.75 -17.92 50.40
C ILE A 208 -19.23 -17.80 50.85
N LEU A 209 -19.70 -16.62 51.14
CA LEU A 209 -21.09 -16.38 51.62
C LEU A 209 -22.13 -16.27 50.52
N SER A 210 -21.74 -16.09 49.26
CA SER A 210 -22.64 -15.99 48.09
C SER A 210 -22.92 -17.33 47.40
N LYS A 211 -22.47 -18.46 47.97
CA LYS A 211 -22.83 -19.80 47.61
C LYS A 211 -23.83 -20.35 48.62
#